data_c4a9fcd0cb4474ccbf98d209effe1566
#
_entry.id   c4a9fcd0cb4474ccbf98d209effe1566
#
_cell.length_a   1.000
_cell.length_b   1.000
_cell.length_c   1.000
_cell.angle_alpha   90.00
_cell.angle_beta   90.00
_cell.angle_gamma   90.00
#
_symmetry.space_group_name_H-M   'P 1'
#
loop_
_entity.id
_entity.type
_entity.pdbx_description
1 polymer ?
#
loop_
_entity_poly.entity_id
_entity_poly.type
_entity_poly.pdbx_seq_one_letter_code
_entity_poly.pdbx_strand_id
1 'polypeptide(L)'
;LVTALETTRQTVRSTQMGTLEVNHATIRATPTLLGEADIIRTLQLTPGVSAGTEGISGLYVRGGNSDENLFLVDGNPVYQVNHIGGFFSAFNNEAIKGMNFFKAGFPARYGGRLSSVVDVHTKEGNMKEFHGSASLGLVSGNLNLEGPIWKDRTSFNIALRRTWLDVLTAPVLAIVNKKNKKNGERINVRY
;
A
#
# COMPACT_ATOMS: atom_id res chain seq x y z
N LEU A 1 -8.09 21.82 -8.20
CA LEU A 1 -9.11 21.87 -9.28
C LEU A 1 -8.57 21.30 -10.61
N VAL A 2 -7.32 21.61 -10.99
CA VAL A 2 -6.70 21.14 -12.24
C VAL A 2 -6.52 19.62 -12.25
N THR A 3 -6.08 19.02 -11.15
CA THR A 3 -5.90 17.57 -11.00
C THR A 3 -7.20 16.78 -11.14
N ALA A 4 -8.30 17.29 -10.59
CA ALA A 4 -9.60 16.63 -10.72
C ALA A 4 -10.13 16.66 -12.17
N LEU A 5 -9.84 17.73 -12.92
CA LEU A 5 -10.22 17.86 -14.33
C LEU A 5 -9.38 16.95 -15.24
N GLU A 6 -8.10 16.75 -14.96
CA GLU A 6 -7.25 15.81 -15.73
C GLU A 6 -7.70 14.37 -15.52
N THR A 7 -7.95 13.96 -14.28
CA THR A 7 -8.45 12.63 -13.96
C THR A 7 -9.80 12.37 -14.65
N THR A 8 -10.70 13.36 -14.65
CA THR A 8 -11.99 13.25 -15.33
C THR A 8 -11.84 13.15 -16.85
N ARG A 9 -10.92 13.90 -17.46
CA ARG A 9 -10.64 13.83 -18.90
C ARG A 9 -10.05 12.49 -19.33
N GLN A 10 -9.16 11.91 -18.53
CA GLN A 10 -8.60 10.57 -18.80
C GLN A 10 -9.67 9.49 -18.70
N THR A 11 -10.53 9.55 -17.69
CA THR A 11 -11.63 8.59 -17.50
C THR A 11 -12.64 8.62 -18.66
N VAL A 12 -12.95 9.80 -19.21
CA VAL A 12 -13.86 9.94 -20.35
C VAL A 12 -13.24 9.44 -21.67
N ARG A 13 -11.92 9.48 -21.79
CA ARG A 13 -11.20 9.03 -23.01
C ARG A 13 -10.81 7.55 -22.97
N SER A 14 -10.80 6.93 -21.78
CA SER A 14 -10.49 5.50 -21.68
C SER A 14 -11.70 4.68 -22.16
N THR A 15 -11.46 3.78 -23.10
CA THR A 15 -12.44 2.79 -23.57
C THR A 15 -12.72 1.70 -22.54
N GLN A 16 -11.95 1.64 -21.48
CA GLN A 16 -12.05 0.66 -20.40
C GLN A 16 -12.88 1.20 -19.23
N MET A 17 -14.12 0.74 -19.14
CA MET A 17 -14.99 1.08 -18.02
C MET A 17 -14.56 0.32 -16.75
N GLY A 18 -14.56 1.01 -15.59
CA GLY A 18 -14.24 0.40 -14.30
C GLY A 18 -12.76 0.39 -13.94
N THR A 19 -11.91 1.04 -14.74
CA THR A 19 -10.49 1.25 -14.43
C THR A 19 -10.30 2.58 -13.71
N LEU A 20 -9.50 2.55 -12.65
CA LEU A 20 -9.05 3.74 -11.93
C LEU A 20 -7.52 3.73 -11.89
N GLU A 21 -6.92 4.75 -12.45
CA GLU A 21 -5.49 5.00 -12.30
C GLU A 21 -5.25 5.90 -11.08
N VAL A 22 -4.42 5.44 -10.16
CA VAL A 22 -4.07 6.15 -8.92
C VAL A 22 -2.57 6.43 -8.94
N ASN A 23 -2.20 7.69 -8.98
CA ASN A 23 -0.81 8.10 -8.95
C ASN A 23 -0.29 8.25 -7.50
N HIS A 24 1.03 8.33 -7.34
CA HIS A 24 1.68 8.49 -6.04
C HIS A 24 1.19 9.72 -5.25
N ALA A 25 0.92 10.84 -5.94
CA ALA A 25 0.42 12.05 -5.29
C ALA A 25 -0.96 11.84 -4.66
N THR A 26 -1.85 11.10 -5.33
CA THR A 26 -3.17 10.73 -4.80
C THR A 26 -3.05 9.82 -3.58
N ILE A 27 -2.13 8.85 -3.60
CA ILE A 27 -1.89 7.96 -2.45
C ILE A 27 -1.44 8.79 -1.25
N ARG A 28 -0.51 9.72 -1.43
CA ARG A 28 -0.01 10.60 -0.35
C ARG A 28 -1.05 11.59 0.17
N ALA A 29 -1.99 12.02 -0.66
CA ALA A 29 -3.08 12.91 -0.27
C ALA A 29 -4.22 12.20 0.48
N THR A 30 -4.22 10.87 0.50
CA THR A 30 -5.23 10.07 1.21
C THR A 30 -5.06 10.22 2.73
N PRO A 31 -6.15 10.31 3.50
CA PRO A 31 -6.08 10.35 4.96
C PRO A 31 -5.27 9.18 5.53
N THR A 32 -4.26 9.51 6.30
CA THR A 32 -3.32 8.55 6.88
C THR A 32 -3.86 7.91 8.16
N LEU A 33 -3.62 6.62 8.35
CA LEU A 33 -3.80 5.98 9.64
C LEU A 33 -2.46 5.97 10.37
N LEU A 34 -2.44 6.52 11.59
CA LEU A 34 -1.23 6.59 12.43
C LEU A 34 -0.03 7.29 11.75
N GLY A 35 -0.31 8.17 10.79
CA GLY A 35 0.71 8.93 10.07
C GLY A 35 1.30 8.22 8.85
N GLU A 36 0.70 7.11 8.41
CA GLU A 36 1.14 6.37 7.22
C GLU A 36 0.02 6.29 6.19
N ALA A 37 0.33 6.73 4.96
CA ALA A 37 -0.56 6.51 3.81
C ALA A 37 -0.59 5.01 3.48
N ASP A 38 -1.71 4.52 2.98
CA ASP A 38 -1.87 3.12 2.61
C ASP A 38 -2.66 2.97 1.31
N ILE A 39 -2.11 2.14 0.40
CA ILE A 39 -2.74 1.86 -0.89
C ILE A 39 -4.13 1.26 -0.73
N ILE A 40 -4.27 0.27 0.15
CA ILE A 40 -5.55 -0.43 0.32
C ILE A 40 -6.60 0.55 0.83
N ARG A 41 -6.23 1.45 1.75
CA ARG A 41 -7.11 2.52 2.20
C ARG A 41 -7.50 3.49 1.09
N THR A 42 -6.55 3.85 0.24
CA THR A 42 -6.84 4.68 -0.93
C THR A 42 -7.91 4.03 -1.81
N LEU A 43 -7.81 2.72 -2.02
CA LEU A 43 -8.81 1.96 -2.79
C LEU A 43 -10.15 1.87 -2.08
N GLN A 44 -10.19 1.72 -0.76
CA GLN A 44 -11.42 1.67 0.04
C GLN A 44 -12.24 2.96 -0.03
N LEU A 45 -11.61 4.10 -0.31
CA LEU A 45 -12.29 5.38 -0.51
C LEU A 45 -12.93 5.52 -1.91
N THR A 46 -12.71 4.54 -2.80
CA THR A 46 -13.28 4.61 -4.14
C THR A 46 -14.69 4.04 -4.19
N PRO A 47 -15.60 4.60 -5.00
CA PRO A 47 -16.98 4.10 -5.12
C PRO A 47 -17.03 2.62 -5.52
N GLY A 48 -17.88 1.83 -4.86
CA GLY A 48 -18.04 0.40 -5.10
C GLY A 48 -16.99 -0.48 -4.44
N VAL A 49 -16.22 0.07 -3.50
CA VAL A 49 -15.27 -0.66 -2.68
C VAL A 49 -15.65 -0.51 -1.22
N SER A 50 -15.57 -1.59 -0.46
CA SER A 50 -15.85 -1.64 0.96
C SER A 50 -14.66 -2.22 1.73
N ALA A 51 -14.42 -1.71 2.93
CA ALA A 51 -13.44 -2.25 3.87
C ALA A 51 -13.87 -3.58 4.52
N GLY A 52 -15.17 -3.91 4.45
CA GLY A 52 -15.71 -5.06 5.17
C GLY A 52 -15.76 -4.86 6.69
N THR A 53 -16.25 -5.88 7.38
CA THR A 53 -16.37 -5.91 8.86
C THR A 53 -15.24 -6.66 9.56
N GLU A 54 -14.47 -7.46 8.82
CA GLU A 54 -13.48 -8.40 9.37
C GLU A 54 -12.08 -7.83 9.56
N GLY A 55 -11.89 -6.54 9.35
CA GLY A 55 -10.58 -5.95 9.53
C GLY A 55 -10.37 -4.66 8.76
N ILE A 56 -9.31 -3.97 9.13
CA ILE A 56 -9.03 -2.63 8.61
C ILE A 56 -8.51 -2.68 7.17
N SER A 57 -7.99 -3.83 6.72
CA SER A 57 -7.34 -4.02 5.42
C SER A 57 -8.11 -4.87 4.41
N GLY A 58 -9.32 -5.29 4.72
CA GLY A 58 -10.17 -5.99 3.75
C GLY A 58 -10.48 -5.12 2.53
N LEU A 59 -10.45 -5.70 1.34
CA LEU A 59 -10.85 -5.06 0.10
C LEU A 59 -11.98 -5.88 -0.53
N TYR A 60 -13.19 -5.34 -0.48
CA TYR A 60 -14.39 -5.96 -1.05
C TYR A 60 -14.87 -5.11 -2.19
N VAL A 61 -14.81 -5.61 -3.41
CA VAL A 61 -15.09 -4.84 -4.62
C VAL A 61 -16.36 -5.37 -5.26
N ARG A 62 -17.38 -4.49 -5.39
CA ARG A 62 -18.67 -4.80 -6.04
C ARG A 62 -19.33 -6.09 -5.54
N GLY A 63 -19.24 -6.37 -4.25
CA GLY A 63 -19.83 -7.55 -3.63
C GLY A 63 -19.00 -8.83 -3.71
N GLY A 64 -17.81 -8.78 -4.32
CA GLY A 64 -16.86 -9.89 -4.27
C GLY A 64 -16.12 -9.96 -2.94
N ASN A 65 -15.55 -11.12 -2.63
CA ASN A 65 -14.80 -11.37 -1.41
C ASN A 65 -13.37 -10.81 -1.46
N SER A 66 -12.76 -10.66 -0.29
CA SER A 66 -11.40 -10.11 -0.17
C SER A 66 -10.33 -11.00 -0.85
N ASP A 67 -10.53 -12.31 -0.88
CA ASP A 67 -9.65 -13.30 -1.52
C ASP A 67 -9.83 -13.38 -3.04
N GLU A 68 -10.88 -12.77 -3.58
CA GLU A 68 -11.15 -12.72 -5.02
C GLU A 68 -10.44 -11.58 -5.75
N ASN A 69 -9.64 -10.78 -5.04
CA ASN A 69 -8.87 -9.71 -5.63
C ASN A 69 -7.46 -10.19 -6.01
N LEU A 70 -6.98 -9.78 -7.18
CA LEU A 70 -5.62 -10.03 -7.63
C LEU A 70 -4.76 -8.80 -7.36
N PHE A 71 -3.72 -8.97 -6.57
CA PHE A 71 -2.70 -7.94 -6.35
C PHE A 71 -1.44 -8.30 -7.12
N LEU A 72 -0.93 -7.36 -7.89
CA LEU A 72 0.29 -7.48 -8.66
C LEU A 72 1.26 -6.36 -8.29
N VAL A 73 2.54 -6.65 -8.29
CA VAL A 73 3.63 -5.68 -8.25
C VAL A 73 4.50 -5.92 -9.47
N ASP A 74 4.52 -4.95 -10.38
CA ASP A 74 5.22 -5.03 -11.67
C ASP A 74 4.90 -6.36 -12.41
N GLY A 75 3.60 -6.74 -12.41
CA GLY A 75 3.10 -7.95 -13.06
C GLY A 75 3.26 -9.25 -12.26
N ASN A 76 3.91 -9.23 -11.10
CA ASN A 76 4.10 -10.41 -10.25
C ASN A 76 3.03 -10.50 -9.16
N PRO A 77 2.37 -11.66 -8.96
CA PRO A 77 1.31 -11.81 -7.98
C PRO A 77 1.84 -11.75 -6.54
N VAL A 78 1.13 -10.98 -5.70
CA VAL A 78 1.37 -10.87 -4.26
C VAL A 78 0.18 -11.47 -3.53
N TYR A 79 0.42 -12.54 -2.77
CA TYR A 79 -0.64 -13.25 -2.06
C TYR A 79 -0.94 -12.69 -0.68
N GLN A 80 0.09 -12.16 -0.01
CA GLN A 80 -0.04 -11.58 1.32
C GLN A 80 0.09 -10.06 1.25
N VAL A 81 -1.04 -9.37 1.12
CA VAL A 81 -1.07 -7.91 0.98
C VAL A 81 -1.26 -7.17 2.31
N ASN A 82 -1.55 -7.92 3.37
CA ASN A 82 -1.81 -7.39 4.70
C ASN A 82 -0.66 -7.67 5.65
N HIS A 83 -0.33 -6.70 6.50
CA HIS A 83 0.69 -6.82 7.51
C HIS A 83 0.15 -6.38 8.88
N ILE A 84 0.69 -6.93 9.97
CA ILE A 84 0.34 -6.59 11.36
C ILE A 84 -1.18 -6.67 11.60
N GLY A 85 -1.75 -7.88 11.44
CA GLY A 85 -3.17 -8.12 11.71
C GLY A 85 -4.13 -7.32 10.81
N GLY A 86 -3.66 -6.85 9.66
CA GLY A 86 -4.48 -6.11 8.72
C GLY A 86 -4.52 -4.59 8.91
N PHE A 87 -3.73 -4.04 9.81
CA PHE A 87 -3.69 -2.59 10.02
C PHE A 87 -2.93 -1.84 8.92
N PHE A 88 -1.96 -2.49 8.30
CA PHE A 88 -1.15 -1.92 7.23
C PHE A 88 -1.03 -2.87 6.06
N SER A 89 -0.88 -2.30 4.87
CA SER A 89 -0.50 -3.09 3.70
C SER A 89 0.97 -3.48 3.73
N ALA A 90 1.29 -4.55 3.04
CA ALA A 90 2.68 -4.99 2.83
C ALA A 90 3.46 -4.07 1.88
N PHE A 91 2.77 -3.16 1.21
CA PHE A 91 3.36 -2.27 0.22
C PHE A 91 4.11 -1.11 0.88
N ASN A 92 5.31 -0.82 0.37
CA ASN A 92 6.03 0.40 0.70
C ASN A 92 5.59 1.52 -0.25
N ASN A 93 4.77 2.45 0.22
CA ASN A 93 4.20 3.50 -0.60
C ASN A 93 5.24 4.43 -1.22
N GLU A 94 6.40 4.62 -0.58
CA GLU A 94 7.47 5.45 -1.11
C GLU A 94 8.15 4.81 -2.34
N ALA A 95 8.11 3.47 -2.46
CA ALA A 95 8.62 2.75 -3.62
C ALA A 95 7.64 2.76 -4.80
N ILE A 96 6.39 3.20 -4.61
CA ILE A 96 5.33 3.07 -5.59
C ILE A 96 5.22 4.33 -6.44
N LYS A 97 5.17 4.14 -7.75
CA LYS A 97 4.90 5.17 -8.75
C LYS A 97 3.41 5.45 -8.89
N GLY A 98 2.63 4.38 -8.89
CA GLY A 98 1.19 4.42 -9.03
C GLY A 98 0.60 3.02 -9.15
N MET A 99 -0.70 2.93 -9.35
CA MET A 99 -1.39 1.66 -9.54
C MET A 99 -2.55 1.80 -10.52
N ASN A 100 -2.85 0.71 -11.21
CA ASN A 100 -4.05 0.55 -11.99
C ASN A 100 -5.03 -0.35 -11.23
N PHE A 101 -6.19 0.13 -10.96
CA PHE A 101 -7.24 -0.60 -10.27
C PHE A 101 -8.40 -0.90 -11.22
N PHE A 102 -8.62 -2.17 -11.49
CA PHE A 102 -9.70 -2.68 -12.33
C PHE A 102 -10.80 -3.26 -11.45
N LYS A 103 -11.94 -2.57 -11.35
CA LYS A 103 -13.09 -3.03 -10.54
C LYS A 103 -13.98 -4.04 -11.26
N ALA A 104 -13.87 -4.15 -12.58
CA ALA A 104 -14.50 -5.12 -13.45
C ALA A 104 -13.95 -4.96 -14.86
N GLY A 105 -14.20 -5.93 -15.75
CA GLY A 105 -13.79 -5.85 -17.15
C GLY A 105 -12.29 -5.73 -17.35
N PHE A 106 -11.51 -6.35 -16.49
CA PHE A 106 -10.06 -6.36 -16.63
C PHE A 106 -9.61 -7.11 -17.88
N PRO A 107 -8.49 -6.70 -18.50
CA PRO A 107 -7.95 -7.34 -19.69
C PRO A 107 -7.69 -8.84 -19.51
N ALA A 108 -7.78 -9.62 -20.59
CA ALA A 108 -7.59 -11.07 -20.58
C ALA A 108 -6.21 -11.55 -20.08
N ARG A 109 -5.22 -10.65 -20.03
CA ARG A 109 -3.90 -10.92 -19.43
C ARG A 109 -3.94 -11.16 -17.93
N TYR A 110 -4.98 -10.68 -17.24
CA TYR A 110 -5.19 -10.91 -15.83
C TYR A 110 -6.15 -12.08 -15.64
N GLY A 111 -5.73 -13.10 -14.92
CA GLY A 111 -6.53 -14.27 -14.63
C GLY A 111 -6.42 -14.73 -13.19
N GLY A 112 -7.19 -15.75 -12.82
CA GLY A 112 -7.10 -16.41 -11.51
C GLY A 112 -7.83 -15.74 -10.36
N ARG A 113 -8.51 -14.60 -10.59
CA ARG A 113 -9.36 -13.91 -9.59
C ARG A 113 -10.61 -13.36 -10.26
N LEU A 114 -11.69 -13.18 -9.48
CA LEU A 114 -13.02 -12.89 -9.99
C LEU A 114 -13.51 -11.47 -9.77
N SER A 115 -13.06 -10.81 -8.69
CA SER A 115 -13.61 -9.52 -8.24
C SER A 115 -12.88 -8.33 -8.85
N SER A 116 -11.59 -8.20 -8.57
CA SER A 116 -10.81 -7.05 -9.04
C SER A 116 -9.35 -7.36 -9.28
N VAL A 117 -8.66 -6.44 -9.96
CA VAL A 117 -7.20 -6.47 -10.16
C VAL A 117 -6.60 -5.15 -9.71
N VAL A 118 -5.60 -5.22 -8.86
CA VAL A 118 -4.77 -4.09 -8.42
C VAL A 118 -3.36 -4.32 -8.94
N ASP A 119 -2.97 -3.58 -9.96
CA ASP A 119 -1.66 -3.67 -10.60
C ASP A 119 -0.80 -2.48 -10.17
N VAL A 120 0.12 -2.73 -9.25
CA VAL A 120 0.99 -1.73 -8.62
C VAL A 120 2.28 -1.63 -9.40
N HIS A 121 2.69 -0.41 -9.73
CA HIS A 121 3.93 -0.13 -10.43
C HIS A 121 4.93 0.53 -9.50
N THR A 122 6.16 0.01 -9.46
CA THR A 122 7.24 0.58 -8.67
C THR A 122 7.93 1.73 -9.39
N LYS A 123 8.63 2.57 -8.62
CA LYS A 123 9.44 3.67 -9.17
C LYS A 123 10.73 3.13 -9.76
N GLU A 124 11.07 3.62 -10.93
CA GLU A 124 12.32 3.27 -11.64
C GLU A 124 13.52 4.12 -11.18
N GLY A 125 13.26 5.17 -10.38
CA GLY A 125 14.27 6.16 -9.98
C GLY A 125 14.44 7.28 -10.99
N ASN A 126 15.12 8.35 -10.58
CA ASN A 126 15.39 9.52 -11.42
C ASN A 126 16.76 9.38 -12.10
N MET A 127 16.79 9.49 -13.44
CA MET A 127 18.04 9.39 -14.22
C MET A 127 18.84 10.69 -14.27
N LYS A 128 18.28 11.83 -13.83
CA LYS A 128 18.89 13.15 -13.99
C LYS A 128 19.39 13.73 -12.68
N GLU A 129 18.60 13.60 -11.61
CA GLU A 129 18.82 14.26 -10.33
C GLU A 129 18.61 13.30 -9.16
N PHE A 130 19.28 13.61 -8.05
CA PHE A 130 19.05 12.88 -6.80
C PHE A 130 17.86 13.47 -6.09
N HIS A 131 16.93 12.60 -5.69
CA HIS A 131 15.80 12.95 -4.85
C HIS A 131 15.77 12.03 -3.62
N GLY A 132 15.30 12.57 -2.53
CA GLY A 132 15.11 11.83 -1.29
C GLY A 132 13.89 12.32 -0.56
N SER A 133 13.18 11.40 0.08
CA SER A 133 12.10 11.70 1.01
C SER A 133 12.26 10.88 2.27
N ALA A 134 11.96 11.49 3.40
CA ALA A 134 11.90 10.82 4.68
C ALA A 134 10.58 11.19 5.36
N SER A 135 9.91 10.20 5.92
CA SER A 135 8.71 10.40 6.72
C SER A 135 8.79 9.63 8.02
N LEU A 136 8.32 10.27 9.09
CA LEU A 136 8.25 9.69 10.42
C LEU A 136 6.81 9.74 10.89
N GLY A 137 6.20 8.57 11.05
CA GLY A 137 4.88 8.38 11.64
C GLY A 137 4.99 7.87 13.09
N LEU A 138 3.83 7.74 13.75
CA LEU A 138 3.76 7.22 15.12
C LEU A 138 4.24 5.76 15.23
N VAL A 139 4.07 4.97 14.19
CA VAL A 139 4.27 3.52 14.20
C VAL A 139 5.39 3.09 13.26
N SER A 140 5.67 3.88 12.23
CA SER A 140 6.67 3.56 11.21
C SER A 140 7.43 4.77 10.72
N GLY A 141 8.60 4.53 10.13
CA GLY A 141 9.36 5.50 9.37
C GLY A 141 9.71 4.95 8.01
N ASN A 142 9.70 5.83 7.03
CA ASN A 142 10.04 5.53 5.66
C ASN A 142 11.17 6.44 5.20
N LEU A 143 12.07 5.87 4.42
CA LEU A 143 13.14 6.58 3.74
C LEU A 143 13.15 6.14 2.28
N ASN A 144 13.14 7.09 1.38
CA ASN A 144 13.32 6.83 -0.05
C ASN A 144 14.47 7.67 -0.57
N LEU A 145 15.34 7.04 -1.35
CA LEU A 145 16.46 7.67 -2.04
C LEU A 145 16.44 7.19 -3.49
N GLU A 146 16.47 8.12 -4.42
CA GLU A 146 16.54 7.82 -5.84
C GLU A 146 17.51 8.76 -6.55
N GLY A 147 18.12 8.27 -7.62
CA GLY A 147 19.05 9.09 -8.37
C GLY A 147 19.76 8.34 -9.51
N PRO A 148 20.57 9.06 -10.31
CA PRO A 148 21.34 8.47 -11.37
C PRO A 148 22.56 7.70 -10.81
N ILE A 149 22.76 6.48 -11.29
CA ILE A 149 24.06 5.79 -11.18
C ILE A 149 24.93 6.26 -12.35
N TRP A 150 24.33 6.28 -13.53
CA TRP A 150 24.97 6.81 -14.75
C TRP A 150 23.98 7.76 -15.40
N LYS A 151 24.35 9.01 -15.47
CA LYS A 151 23.46 10.08 -15.94
C LYS A 151 22.86 9.72 -17.31
N ASP A 152 21.55 9.88 -17.41
CA ASP A 152 20.73 9.59 -18.59
C ASP A 152 20.73 8.11 -19.07
N ARG A 153 21.29 7.16 -18.28
CA ARG A 153 21.34 5.74 -18.66
C ARG A 153 20.80 4.80 -17.59
N THR A 154 21.18 5.04 -16.34
CA THR A 154 20.86 4.10 -15.24
C THR A 154 20.51 4.89 -14.00
N SER A 155 19.42 4.51 -13.36
CA SER A 155 18.96 5.06 -12.09
C SER A 155 18.86 3.97 -11.04
N PHE A 156 18.77 4.39 -9.79
CA PHE A 156 18.43 3.53 -8.67
C PHE A 156 17.28 4.13 -7.87
N ASN A 157 16.54 3.27 -7.21
CA ASN A 157 15.57 3.63 -6.19
C ASN A 157 15.75 2.70 -4.99
N ILE A 158 15.94 3.27 -3.81
CA ILE A 158 16.05 2.54 -2.55
C ILE A 158 14.97 3.06 -1.64
N ALA A 159 14.01 2.21 -1.31
CA ALA A 159 12.93 2.53 -0.39
C ALA A 159 13.00 1.61 0.83
N LEU A 160 13.20 2.21 2.00
CA LEU A 160 13.28 1.53 3.28
C LEU A 160 12.06 1.88 4.11
N ARG A 161 11.47 0.88 4.76
CA ARG A 161 10.40 1.04 5.73
C ARG A 161 10.73 0.26 6.99
N ARG A 162 10.62 0.90 8.14
CA ARG A 162 10.76 0.28 9.46
C ARG A 162 9.56 0.61 10.32
N THR A 163 8.90 -0.40 10.86
CA THR A 163 7.90 -0.27 11.92
C THR A 163 8.59 -0.49 13.27
N TRP A 164 8.24 0.31 14.27
CA TRP A 164 8.75 0.21 15.64
C TRP A 164 7.68 -0.13 16.67
N LEU A 165 6.71 -0.93 16.26
CA LEU A 165 5.72 -1.49 17.19
C LEU A 165 6.37 -2.32 18.30
N ASP A 166 7.49 -2.98 18.00
CA ASP A 166 8.32 -3.69 18.97
C ASP A 166 8.79 -2.76 20.10
N VAL A 167 9.25 -1.55 19.76
CA VAL A 167 9.72 -0.56 20.72
C VAL A 167 8.55 0.01 21.52
N LEU A 168 7.41 0.29 20.88
CA LEU A 168 6.22 0.84 21.54
C LEU A 168 5.56 -0.16 22.48
N THR A 169 5.55 -1.44 22.12
CA THR A 169 4.93 -2.50 22.92
C THR A 169 5.85 -3.07 23.99
N ALA A 170 7.18 -2.90 23.87
CA ALA A 170 8.17 -3.40 24.85
C ALA A 170 7.87 -3.01 26.29
N PRO A 171 7.57 -1.75 26.66
CA PRO A 171 7.28 -1.37 28.04
C PRO A 171 5.97 -2.01 28.53
N VAL A 172 4.96 -2.10 27.68
CA VAL A 172 3.67 -2.72 28.01
C VAL A 172 3.85 -4.22 28.26
N LEU A 173 4.59 -4.90 27.38
CA LEU A 173 4.91 -6.33 27.54
C LEU A 173 5.77 -6.57 28.78
N ALA A 174 6.69 -5.69 29.12
CA ALA A 174 7.48 -5.78 30.33
C ALA A 174 6.61 -5.71 31.59
N ILE A 175 5.63 -4.80 31.61
CA ILE A 175 4.68 -4.66 32.72
C ILE A 175 3.78 -5.90 32.84
N VAL A 176 3.21 -6.36 31.72
CA VAL A 176 2.34 -7.55 31.67
C VAL A 176 3.11 -8.81 32.07
N ASN A 177 4.31 -9.00 31.54
CA ASN A 177 5.15 -10.16 31.89
C ASN A 177 5.64 -10.13 33.34
N LYS A 178 5.87 -8.94 33.90
CA LYS A 178 6.17 -8.80 35.34
C LYS A 178 4.98 -9.23 36.22
N LYS A 179 3.76 -8.91 35.79
CA LYS A 179 2.53 -9.32 36.49
C LYS A 179 2.26 -10.82 36.30
N ASN A 180 2.49 -11.36 35.10
CA ASN A 180 2.27 -12.78 34.78
C ASN A 180 3.39 -13.71 35.28
N LYS A 181 4.55 -13.16 35.67
CA LYS A 181 5.64 -13.97 36.22
C LYS A 181 5.24 -14.78 37.45
N LYS A 182 4.21 -14.33 38.18
CA LYS A 182 3.58 -15.09 39.29
C LYS A 182 2.84 -16.34 38.82
N ASN A 183 2.37 -16.36 37.56
CA ASN A 183 1.58 -17.47 36.98
C ASN A 183 2.40 -18.37 36.04
N GLY A 184 3.72 -18.12 35.90
CA GLY A 184 4.60 -18.94 35.04
C GLY A 184 4.48 -18.71 33.53
N GLU A 185 3.60 -17.82 33.09
CA GLU A 185 3.36 -17.52 31.67
C GLU A 185 4.17 -16.31 31.22
N ARG A 186 4.89 -16.44 30.08
CA ARG A 186 5.53 -15.32 29.40
C ARG A 186 4.92 -15.13 28.02
N ILE A 187 4.50 -13.91 27.75
CA ILE A 187 4.01 -13.53 26.43
C ILE A 187 5.20 -12.99 25.63
N ASN A 188 5.56 -13.70 24.56
CA ASN A 188 6.53 -13.26 23.58
C ASN A 188 5.80 -12.98 22.27
N VAL A 189 5.74 -11.72 21.86
CA VAL A 189 5.20 -11.33 20.56
C VAL A 189 6.39 -11.06 19.64
N ARG A 190 6.47 -11.81 18.55
CA ARG A 190 7.41 -11.55 17.46
C ARG A 190 6.61 -10.92 16.32
N TYR A 191 7.06 -9.78 15.87
CA TYR A 191 6.48 -9.05 14.73
C TYR A 191 7.28 -9.29 13.46
#